data_bfb7660164794b7f262193ed57287c34
#
_entry.id   bfb7660164794b7f262193ed57287c34
#
_cell.length_a   1.000
_cell.length_b   1.000
_cell.length_c   1.000
_cell.angle_alpha   90.00
_cell.angle_beta   90.00
_cell.angle_gamma   90.00
#
_symmetry.space_group_name_H-M   'P 1'
#
loop_
_entity.id
_entity.type
_entity.pdbx_description
1 polymer ?
#
loop_
_entity_poly.entity_id
_entity_poly.type
_entity_poly.pdbx_seq_one_letter_code
_entity_poly.pdbx_strand_id
1 'polypeptide(L)'
;NHKARQITASDYEKFDYIIGMEERNVKDIIRICGKDIDNKVYRLLDFCSSPRDIADPWYTGNFNITYNDIVEGLNGFINYLFKIDK
;
A
#
# COMPACT_ATOMS: atom_id res chain seq x y z
N ASN A 1 10.15 -0.46 21.90
CA ASN A 1 10.19 -1.62 21.06
C ASN A 1 9.00 -1.72 20.12
N HIS A 2 9.28 -1.49 18.90
CA HIS A 2 8.26 -1.55 17.86
C HIS A 2 8.18 -2.93 17.26
N LYS A 3 7.05 -3.57 17.38
CA LYS A 3 6.79 -4.78 16.63
C LYS A 3 5.71 -4.47 15.60
N ALA A 4 5.98 -4.83 14.35
CA ALA A 4 4.95 -4.74 13.33
C ALA A 4 3.84 -5.72 13.68
N ARG A 5 2.62 -5.24 13.74
CA ARG A 5 1.46 -6.10 13.98
C ARG A 5 1.06 -6.74 12.67
N GLN A 6 0.90 -8.04 12.67
CA GLN A 6 0.43 -8.73 11.50
C GLN A 6 -1.05 -8.43 11.27
N ILE A 7 -1.43 -8.18 10.01
CA ILE A 7 -2.82 -7.95 9.65
C ILE A 7 -3.64 -9.23 9.87
N THR A 8 -4.90 -9.06 10.25
CA THR A 8 -5.82 -10.17 10.44
C THR A 8 -7.06 -9.98 9.59
N ALA A 9 -7.85 -11.06 9.44
CA ALA A 9 -9.10 -10.98 8.70
C ALA A 9 -10.07 -9.96 9.29
N SER A 10 -10.05 -9.76 10.61
CA SER A 10 -10.92 -8.77 11.24
C SER A 10 -10.49 -7.33 10.93
N ASP A 11 -9.21 -7.11 10.63
CA ASP A 11 -8.73 -5.78 10.23
C ASP A 11 -9.34 -5.37 8.89
N TYR A 12 -9.59 -6.32 8.00
CA TYR A 12 -10.18 -6.04 6.70
C TYR A 12 -11.52 -5.33 6.84
N GLU A 13 -12.30 -5.72 7.83
CA GLU A 13 -13.62 -5.11 8.07
C GLU A 13 -13.53 -3.69 8.64
N LYS A 14 -12.44 -3.39 9.35
CA LYS A 14 -12.30 -2.13 10.09
C LYS A 14 -11.81 -0.97 9.25
N PHE A 15 -11.05 -1.23 8.20
CA PHE A 15 -10.39 -0.18 7.43
C PHE A 15 -11.02 -0.02 6.06
N ASP A 16 -11.09 1.22 5.59
CA ASP A 16 -11.59 1.51 4.24
C ASP A 16 -10.54 1.23 3.17
N TYR A 17 -9.26 1.36 3.54
CA TYR A 17 -8.13 1.13 2.64
C TYR A 17 -7.06 0.35 3.37
N ILE A 18 -6.49 -0.63 2.68
CA ILE A 18 -5.36 -1.41 3.19
C ILE A 18 -4.28 -1.35 2.11
N ILE A 19 -3.13 -0.79 2.46
CA ILE A 19 -2.12 -0.44 1.47
C ILE A 19 -0.81 -1.16 1.78
N GLY A 20 -0.32 -1.91 0.81
CA GLY A 20 1.01 -2.53 0.86
C GLY A 20 2.01 -1.72 0.05
N MET A 21 3.29 -1.97 0.29
CA MET A 21 4.35 -1.25 -0.42
C MET A 21 4.70 -1.92 -1.74
N GLU A 22 4.53 -3.23 -1.82
CA GLU A 22 4.84 -4.00 -3.03
C GLU A 22 3.78 -5.06 -3.27
N GLU A 23 3.77 -5.62 -4.47
CA GLU A 23 2.76 -6.59 -4.87
C GLU A 23 2.73 -7.80 -3.94
N ARG A 24 3.88 -8.25 -3.44
CA ARG A 24 3.94 -9.35 -2.50
C ARG A 24 3.15 -9.06 -1.23
N ASN A 25 3.24 -7.83 -0.72
CA ASN A 25 2.47 -7.41 0.46
C ASN A 25 0.97 -7.50 0.18
N VAL A 26 0.55 -7.01 -0.98
CA VAL A 26 -0.86 -7.03 -1.37
C VAL A 26 -1.37 -8.47 -1.45
N LYS A 27 -0.60 -9.35 -2.09
CA LYS A 27 -0.97 -10.76 -2.20
C LYS A 27 -1.08 -11.43 -0.83
N ASP A 28 -0.15 -11.14 0.07
CA ASP A 28 -0.17 -11.69 1.43
C ASP A 28 -1.38 -11.19 2.20
N ILE A 29 -1.70 -9.91 2.08
CA ILE A 29 -2.87 -9.33 2.74
C ILE A 29 -4.16 -10.01 2.25
N ILE A 30 -4.30 -10.17 0.94
CA ILE A 30 -5.49 -10.81 0.35
C ILE A 30 -5.60 -12.26 0.82
N ARG A 31 -4.48 -12.97 0.87
CA ARG A 31 -4.44 -14.36 1.34
C ARG A 31 -4.90 -14.47 2.79
N ILE A 32 -4.43 -13.57 3.65
CA ILE A 32 -4.79 -13.58 5.07
C ILE A 32 -6.26 -13.22 5.27
N CYS A 33 -6.76 -12.25 4.50
CA CYS A 33 -8.14 -11.78 4.61
C CYS A 33 -9.13 -12.63 3.84
N GLY A 34 -8.66 -13.58 3.03
CA GLY A 34 -9.47 -14.50 2.25
C GLY A 34 -9.71 -14.01 0.84
N LYS A 35 -10.33 -12.87 0.67
CA LYS A 35 -10.59 -12.24 -0.63
C LYS A 35 -10.72 -10.73 -0.44
N ASP A 36 -10.39 -9.99 -1.48
CA ASP A 36 -10.59 -8.54 -1.49
C ASP A 36 -11.95 -8.21 -2.12
N ILE A 37 -13.02 -8.61 -1.42
CA ILE A 37 -14.40 -8.47 -1.91
C ILE A 37 -14.74 -6.99 -2.15
N ASP A 38 -14.29 -6.11 -1.27
CA ASP A 38 -14.63 -4.68 -1.32
C ASP A 38 -13.63 -3.85 -2.12
N ASN A 39 -12.64 -4.50 -2.74
CA ASN A 39 -11.60 -3.82 -3.54
C ASN A 39 -10.91 -2.70 -2.77
N LYS A 40 -10.45 -2.99 -1.57
CA LYS A 40 -9.81 -1.98 -0.73
C LYS A 40 -8.34 -2.26 -0.41
N VAL A 41 -7.76 -3.31 -1.02
CA VAL A 41 -6.34 -3.62 -0.86
C VAL A 41 -5.59 -3.11 -2.08
N TYR A 42 -4.61 -2.24 -1.84
CA TYR A 42 -3.85 -1.57 -2.90
C TYR A 42 -2.37 -1.58 -2.58
N ARG A 43 -1.55 -1.40 -3.63
CA ARG A 43 -0.16 -0.99 -3.49
C ARG A 43 -0.14 0.52 -3.42
N LEU A 44 0.80 1.09 -2.64
CA LEU A 44 0.84 2.55 -2.48
C LEU A 44 0.99 3.27 -3.84
N LEU A 45 1.87 2.76 -4.71
CA LEU A 45 2.10 3.38 -6.00
C LEU A 45 1.03 3.08 -7.05
N ASP A 46 -0.01 2.29 -6.69
CA ASP A 46 -1.17 2.12 -7.58
C ASP A 46 -1.94 3.42 -7.80
N PHE A 47 -1.75 4.39 -6.90
CA PHE A 47 -2.43 5.67 -6.98
C PHE A 47 -1.67 6.71 -7.81
N CYS A 48 -0.53 6.35 -8.39
CA CYS A 48 0.24 7.27 -9.22
C CYS A 48 0.19 6.85 -10.68
N SER A 49 0.77 7.67 -11.56
CA SER A 49 0.72 7.44 -13.01
C SER A 49 1.54 6.25 -13.48
N SER A 50 2.50 5.80 -12.66
CA SER A 50 3.32 4.63 -12.96
C SER A 50 3.21 3.61 -11.83
N PRO A 51 2.13 2.81 -11.79
CA PRO A 51 1.97 1.81 -10.74
C PRO A 51 3.15 0.82 -10.72
N ARG A 52 3.72 0.64 -9.55
CA ARG A 52 4.86 -0.24 -9.35
C ARG A 52 5.08 -0.48 -7.87
N ASP A 53 6.04 -1.33 -7.54
CA ASP A 53 6.43 -1.53 -6.15
C ASP A 53 7.29 -0.37 -5.65
N ILE A 54 7.20 -0.07 -4.35
CA ILE A 54 8.12 0.86 -3.70
C ILE A 54 9.52 0.23 -3.75
N ALA A 55 10.51 1.01 -4.14
CA ALA A 55 11.89 0.52 -4.23
C ALA A 55 12.38 0.06 -2.85
N ASP A 56 12.97 -1.13 -2.81
CA ASP A 56 13.53 -1.67 -1.59
C ASP A 56 14.98 -1.22 -1.45
N PRO A 57 15.32 -0.45 -0.40
CA PRO A 57 16.68 0.07 -0.25
C PRO A 57 17.74 -1.00 -0.08
N TRP A 58 17.36 -2.20 0.34
CA TRP A 58 18.30 -3.32 0.41
C TRP A 58 18.82 -3.73 -0.97
N TYR A 59 17.97 -3.60 -2.00
CA TYR A 59 18.35 -3.94 -3.38
C TYR A 59 18.98 -2.78 -4.12
N THR A 60 18.44 -1.57 -3.94
CA THR A 60 18.95 -0.40 -4.66
C THR A 60 20.16 0.22 -3.99
N GLY A 61 20.32 0.01 -2.68
CA GLY A 61 21.35 0.67 -1.89
C GLY A 61 21.10 2.17 -1.72
N ASN A 62 19.88 2.63 -2.00
CA ASN A 62 19.58 4.06 -2.03
C ASN A 62 18.25 4.36 -1.37
N PHE A 63 18.31 4.88 -0.15
CA PHE A 63 17.11 5.25 0.60
C PHE A 63 16.36 6.43 -0.02
N ASN A 64 17.03 7.28 -0.79
CA ASN A 64 16.38 8.42 -1.44
C ASN A 64 15.35 7.98 -2.47
N ILE A 65 15.64 6.90 -3.20
CA ILE A 65 14.70 6.35 -4.19
C ILE A 65 13.45 5.87 -3.47
N THR A 66 13.62 5.13 -2.37
CA THR A 66 12.50 4.63 -1.57
C THR A 66 11.68 5.79 -1.02
N TYR A 67 12.34 6.79 -0.46
CA TYR A 67 11.68 7.96 0.09
C TYR A 67 10.84 8.68 -0.97
N ASN A 68 11.43 8.90 -2.15
CA ASN A 68 10.73 9.58 -3.24
C ASN A 68 9.52 8.78 -3.72
N ASP A 69 9.63 7.45 -3.78
CA ASP A 69 8.51 6.58 -4.15
C ASP A 69 7.37 6.70 -3.13
N ILE A 70 7.71 6.73 -1.84
CA ILE A 70 6.70 6.86 -0.79
C ILE A 70 5.99 8.20 -0.89
N VAL A 71 6.73 9.29 -1.09
CA VAL A 71 6.13 10.62 -1.23
C VAL A 71 5.23 10.67 -2.45
N GLU A 72 5.68 10.13 -3.58
CA GLU A 72 4.88 10.06 -4.80
C GLU A 72 3.59 9.29 -4.56
N GLY A 73 3.67 8.14 -3.90
CA GLY A 73 2.52 7.31 -3.61
C GLY A 73 1.53 7.99 -2.67
N LEU A 74 2.02 8.65 -1.63
CA LEU A 74 1.17 9.38 -0.69
C LEU A 74 0.44 10.53 -1.37
N ASN A 75 1.12 11.27 -2.22
CA ASN A 75 0.49 12.35 -2.99
C ASN A 75 -0.57 11.80 -3.92
N GLY A 76 -0.29 10.68 -4.58
CA GLY A 76 -1.26 10.01 -5.44
C GLY A 76 -2.49 9.56 -4.67
N PHE A 77 -2.29 8.98 -3.50
CA PHE A 77 -3.38 8.50 -2.65
C PHE A 77 -4.25 9.67 -2.17
N ILE A 78 -3.63 10.76 -1.73
CA ILE A 78 -4.35 11.96 -1.30
C ILE A 78 -5.21 12.50 -2.45
N ASN A 79 -4.64 12.60 -3.64
CA ASN A 79 -5.38 13.05 -4.82
C ASN A 79 -6.55 12.13 -5.14
N TYR A 80 -6.36 10.83 -5.01
CA TYR A 80 -7.41 9.83 -5.21
C TYR A 80 -8.56 10.07 -4.24
N LEU A 81 -8.25 10.29 -2.95
CA LEU A 81 -9.28 10.54 -1.94
C LEU A 81 -10.07 11.81 -2.24
N PHE A 82 -9.40 12.87 -2.67
CA PHE A 82 -10.09 14.11 -3.03
C PHE A 82 -11.02 13.93 -4.22
N LYS A 83 -10.65 13.09 -5.17
CA LYS A 83 -11.50 12.84 -6.34
C LYS A 83 -12.78 12.12 -6.00
N ILE A 84 -12.73 11.15 -5.08
CA ILE A 84 -13.93 10.41 -4.73
C ILE A 84 -14.85 11.18 -3.78
N ASP A 85 -14.33 12.17 -3.07
CA ASP A 85 -15.13 12.98 -2.14
C ASP A 85 -15.95 14.07 -2.85
N LYS A 86 -15.86 14.16 -4.14
CA LYS A 86 -16.60 15.18 -4.91
C LYS A 86 -17.92 14.68 -5.45
#